data_1109f4ecde0b561babae325adfa9efc3
#
_entry.id   1109f4ecde0b561babae325adfa9efc3
#
_cell.length_a   1.000
_cell.length_b   1.000
_cell.length_c   1.000
_cell.angle_alpha   90.00
_cell.angle_beta   90.00
_cell.angle_gamma   90.00
#
_symmetry.space_group_name_H-M   'P 1'
#
loop_
_entity.id
_entity.type
_entity.pdbx_description
1 polymer ?
#
loop_
_entity_poly.entity_id
_entity_poly.type
_entity_poly.pdbx_seq_one_letter_code
_entity_poly.pdbx_strand_id
1 'polypeptide(L)'
;MSAASKNNVEEAQRKGDFTIKPESATPSLNTADWPLLLKNYDKLNVRTGHYTPIPSGCSPLRRELTEYIRYGVINLDKPANPSSHEVVAWVRRILRVEKTGHSGTLDPKVTGCLIVCIDRATRLVKSQQGAGKEYVCVLRLHDAIESEKKLAQTLETLTGALFQRPPLISAVKRQLRIRTIHQSKLIEFDNDRHLAVFWVACEAGTYMRTMCVHMGLLLGVGGHMQELRRVRSGHMGEEDDIVTMHDVLDAQWMYDNTKDESYLRRVVRPLETLLTTYKRVVVKDSAVNAICYGAKLMIPGLLRYESGIEVNEEVVLMTTKGEAIALGIAQMTTAVMATCDHGVVAKIKRVIMERDTYPRRWGLGPKAQEKKKLIKDGKLDKYGRTTDATPENWKKGYVDFNREDAAAPNAAAIASAVSNITASAKAEDDEEKKRKASSSDSESEKKKEKKKAKTEEKKEKKEKKDKKDKKEKKEKKEKKSKKEDSDSD
;
A
#
# COMPACT_ATOMS: atom_id res chain seq x y z
N MET A 1 6.02 -34.39 40.60
CA MET A 1 5.82 -33.26 41.51
C MET A 1 7.18 -32.81 41.98
N SER A 2 7.75 -31.77 41.31
CA SER A 2 9.05 -31.18 41.71
C SER A 2 8.77 -30.07 42.72
N ALA A 3 9.34 -30.20 43.88
CA ALA A 3 9.23 -29.23 44.96
C ALA A 3 9.97 -27.95 44.56
N ALA A 4 9.25 -26.86 44.39
CA ALA A 4 9.84 -25.54 44.25
C ALA A 4 10.59 -25.19 45.54
N SER A 5 11.91 -25.06 45.48
CA SER A 5 12.73 -24.60 46.57
C SER A 5 12.32 -23.16 46.90
N LYS A 6 11.72 -22.95 48.05
CA LYS A 6 11.51 -21.63 48.59
C LYS A 6 12.88 -21.07 48.90
N ASN A 7 13.38 -20.19 48.06
CA ASN A 7 14.58 -19.41 48.33
C ASN A 7 14.32 -18.57 49.64
N ASN A 8 14.91 -19.02 50.72
CA ASN A 8 14.76 -18.36 52.01
C ASN A 8 15.65 -17.10 52.02
N VAL A 9 15.03 -15.91 52.13
CA VAL A 9 15.72 -14.61 52.12
C VAL A 9 16.81 -14.57 53.23
N GLU A 10 16.58 -15.26 54.36
CA GLU A 10 17.58 -15.38 55.44
C GLU A 10 18.84 -16.17 55.01
N GLU A 11 18.73 -17.18 54.16
CA GLU A 11 19.91 -17.91 53.64
C GLU A 11 20.72 -17.08 52.64
N ALA A 12 20.05 -16.27 51.82
CA ALA A 12 20.73 -15.32 50.93
C ALA A 12 21.44 -14.23 51.71
N GLN A 13 20.85 -13.73 52.80
CA GLN A 13 21.47 -12.75 53.71
C GLN A 13 22.69 -13.32 54.45
N ARG A 14 22.63 -14.57 54.91
CA ARG A 14 23.77 -15.25 55.56
C ARG A 14 24.94 -15.51 54.62
N LYS A 15 24.66 -15.75 53.34
CA LYS A 15 25.69 -15.99 52.31
C LYS A 15 26.33 -14.73 51.74
N GLY A 16 25.83 -13.54 52.08
CA GLY A 16 26.38 -12.26 51.62
C GLY A 16 26.28 -12.04 50.13
N ASP A 17 25.43 -12.79 49.42
CA ASP A 17 25.29 -12.75 47.96
C ASP A 17 24.15 -11.80 47.58
N PHE A 18 24.37 -10.50 47.80
CA PHE A 18 23.41 -9.44 47.44
C PHE A 18 23.62 -8.87 46.05
N THR A 19 24.53 -9.42 45.26
CA THR A 19 24.77 -8.96 43.92
C THR A 19 23.66 -9.46 42.97
N ILE A 20 22.94 -8.54 42.37
CA ILE A 20 22.08 -8.86 41.21
C ILE A 20 23.00 -9.34 40.12
N LYS A 21 23.09 -10.65 39.93
CA LYS A 21 23.80 -11.24 38.80
C LYS A 21 22.91 -11.09 37.58
N PRO A 22 23.40 -10.51 36.45
CA PRO A 22 22.65 -10.52 35.23
C PRO A 22 22.42 -11.98 34.81
N GLU A 23 21.21 -12.32 34.38
CA GLU A 23 20.92 -13.65 33.80
C GLU A 23 21.88 -13.90 32.65
N SER A 24 22.61 -15.02 32.72
CA SER A 24 23.57 -15.42 31.68
C SER A 24 22.89 -15.82 30.36
N ALA A 25 21.57 -16.02 30.36
CA ALA A 25 20.77 -16.29 29.17
C ALA A 25 19.40 -15.62 29.31
N THR A 26 19.20 -14.52 28.57
CA THR A 26 17.85 -14.02 28.32
C THR A 26 17.13 -14.99 27.38
N PRO A 27 15.97 -15.54 27.75
CA PRO A 27 15.23 -16.42 26.84
C PRO A 27 14.89 -15.63 25.57
N SER A 28 15.49 -16.03 24.45
CA SER A 28 15.18 -15.42 23.15
C SER A 28 13.85 -15.97 22.66
N LEU A 29 12.84 -15.12 22.60
CA LEU A 29 11.55 -15.48 22.03
C LEU A 29 11.69 -15.55 20.50
N ASN A 30 11.61 -16.77 19.93
CA ASN A 30 11.53 -16.96 18.48
C ASN A 30 10.10 -16.77 18.01
N THR A 31 9.87 -15.80 17.15
CA THR A 31 8.56 -15.46 16.58
C THR A 31 8.49 -15.71 15.06
N ALA A 32 9.42 -16.51 14.52
CA ALA A 32 9.48 -16.81 13.09
C ALA A 32 8.22 -17.54 12.59
N ASP A 33 7.63 -18.39 13.45
CA ASP A 33 6.43 -19.18 13.13
C ASP A 33 5.11 -18.48 13.53
N TRP A 34 5.19 -17.28 14.02
CA TRP A 34 3.99 -16.52 14.34
C TRP A 34 3.22 -16.14 13.07
N PRO A 35 1.88 -16.16 13.12
CA PRO A 35 1.07 -16.03 11.93
C PRO A 35 1.00 -14.58 11.43
N LEU A 36 0.84 -14.42 10.11
CA LEU A 36 0.48 -13.17 9.43
C LEU A 36 1.41 -12.02 9.80
N LEU A 37 0.85 -10.89 10.24
CA LEU A 37 1.60 -9.68 10.60
C LEU A 37 2.45 -9.83 11.86
N LEU A 38 2.28 -10.88 12.65
CA LEU A 38 3.11 -11.15 13.83
C LEU A 38 4.40 -11.92 13.52
N LYS A 39 4.56 -12.45 12.29
CA LYS A 39 5.77 -13.17 11.90
C LYS A 39 7.03 -12.31 12.11
N ASN A 40 8.05 -12.87 12.77
CA ASN A 40 9.28 -12.16 13.13
C ASN A 40 9.04 -10.87 13.95
N TYR A 41 8.10 -10.90 14.89
CA TYR A 41 7.77 -9.75 15.74
C TYR A 41 8.93 -9.31 16.64
N ASP A 42 9.79 -10.26 17.04
CA ASP A 42 11.02 -10.03 17.81
C ASP A 42 12.03 -9.15 17.06
N LYS A 43 12.07 -9.22 15.72
CA LYS A 43 12.99 -8.45 14.86
C LYS A 43 12.56 -7.00 14.62
N LEU A 44 11.38 -6.60 15.10
CA LEU A 44 10.91 -5.21 14.98
C LEU A 44 11.67 -4.31 15.95
N ASN A 45 12.07 -3.11 15.48
CA ASN A 45 12.67 -2.09 16.32
C ASN A 45 11.69 -1.67 17.42
N VAL A 46 12.20 -1.54 18.65
CA VAL A 46 11.40 -1.15 19.82
C VAL A 46 11.55 0.34 20.05
N ARG A 47 10.45 1.10 19.94
CA ARG A 47 10.43 2.52 20.35
C ARG A 47 10.11 2.66 21.83
N THR A 48 9.15 1.87 22.31
CA THR A 48 8.72 1.88 23.71
C THR A 48 8.44 0.46 24.16
N GLY A 49 9.05 0.01 25.24
CA GLY A 49 8.78 -1.28 25.87
C GLY A 49 7.51 -1.30 26.71
N HIS A 50 7.10 -0.13 27.20
CA HIS A 50 5.95 -0.02 28.11
C HIS A 50 4.68 0.42 27.39
N TYR A 51 3.64 -0.36 27.54
CA TYR A 51 2.28 -0.02 27.16
C TYR A 51 1.29 -0.74 28.08
N THR A 52 0.10 -0.20 28.21
CA THR A 52 -0.99 -0.84 28.96
C THR A 52 -1.84 -1.64 27.98
N PRO A 53 -1.83 -2.97 28.04
CA PRO A 53 -2.69 -3.81 27.19
C PRO A 53 -4.17 -3.51 27.48
N ILE A 54 -4.98 -3.51 26.44
CA ILE A 54 -6.44 -3.37 26.55
C ILE A 54 -7.07 -4.72 26.17
N PRO A 55 -8.07 -5.21 26.92
CA PRO A 55 -8.70 -6.51 26.66
C PRO A 55 -9.61 -6.50 25.41
N SER A 56 -9.55 -5.46 24.57
CA SER A 56 -10.32 -5.34 23.32
C SER A 56 -9.52 -5.91 22.15
N GLY A 57 -10.24 -6.34 21.09
CA GLY A 57 -9.65 -6.96 19.91
C GLY A 57 -9.17 -8.39 20.16
N CYS A 58 -8.81 -9.08 19.10
CA CYS A 58 -8.33 -10.47 19.15
C CYS A 58 -7.33 -10.74 18.03
N SER A 59 -6.63 -11.87 18.08
CA SER A 59 -5.80 -12.31 16.94
C SER A 59 -6.67 -12.56 15.69
N PRO A 60 -6.23 -12.18 14.49
CA PRO A 60 -7.00 -12.37 13.25
C PRO A 60 -7.54 -13.78 13.05
N LEU A 61 -6.76 -14.80 13.41
CA LEU A 61 -7.16 -16.21 13.28
C LEU A 61 -8.16 -16.68 14.36
N ARG A 62 -8.29 -15.92 15.46
CA ARG A 62 -9.19 -16.24 16.58
C ARG A 62 -10.43 -15.35 16.64
N ARG A 63 -10.72 -14.61 15.58
CA ARG A 63 -11.97 -13.87 15.48
C ARG A 63 -13.16 -14.81 15.52
N GLU A 64 -14.27 -14.39 16.13
CA GLU A 64 -15.56 -15.06 15.97
C GLU A 64 -15.90 -15.18 14.48
N LEU A 65 -16.56 -16.26 14.07
CA LEU A 65 -16.74 -16.60 12.67
C LEU A 65 -17.39 -15.47 11.86
N THR A 66 -18.41 -14.83 12.40
CA THR A 66 -19.11 -13.72 11.73
C THR A 66 -18.15 -12.56 11.45
N GLU A 67 -17.34 -12.19 12.43
CA GLU A 67 -16.34 -11.15 12.30
C GLU A 67 -15.15 -11.62 11.42
N TYR A 68 -14.77 -12.88 11.53
CA TYR A 68 -13.74 -13.49 10.70
C TYR A 68 -14.08 -13.37 9.21
N ILE A 69 -15.32 -13.72 8.83
CA ILE A 69 -15.82 -13.60 7.45
C ILE A 69 -15.87 -12.13 7.02
N ARG A 70 -16.35 -11.21 7.87
CA ARG A 70 -16.41 -9.77 7.57
C ARG A 70 -15.03 -9.14 7.30
N TYR A 71 -13.99 -9.68 7.90
CA TYR A 71 -12.59 -9.29 7.65
C TYR A 71 -11.88 -10.28 6.71
N GLY A 72 -12.64 -11.03 5.93
CA GLY A 72 -12.14 -12.12 5.11
C GLY A 72 -11.80 -11.72 3.68
N VAL A 73 -10.91 -12.53 3.10
CA VAL A 73 -10.57 -12.54 1.67
C VAL A 73 -10.57 -13.96 1.16
N ILE A 74 -10.88 -14.14 -0.12
CA ILE A 74 -10.85 -15.45 -0.77
C ILE A 74 -9.92 -15.35 -1.98
N ASN A 75 -8.99 -16.27 -2.12
CA ASN A 75 -8.21 -16.47 -3.34
C ASN A 75 -8.99 -17.45 -4.24
N LEU A 76 -9.84 -16.92 -5.10
CA LEU A 76 -10.78 -17.68 -5.88
C LEU A 76 -10.22 -18.06 -7.26
N ASP A 77 -10.29 -19.32 -7.63
CA ASP A 77 -10.12 -19.76 -9.01
C ASP A 77 -11.39 -19.41 -9.81
N LYS A 78 -11.33 -18.29 -10.50
CA LYS A 78 -12.47 -17.87 -11.32
C LYS A 78 -12.67 -18.85 -12.47
N PRO A 79 -13.84 -19.47 -12.58
CA PRO A 79 -14.13 -20.36 -13.72
C PRO A 79 -14.28 -19.58 -15.03
N ALA A 80 -14.15 -20.27 -16.15
CA ALA A 80 -14.50 -19.73 -17.46
C ALA A 80 -16.00 -19.46 -17.57
N ASN A 81 -16.36 -18.52 -18.44
CA ASN A 81 -17.68 -18.07 -18.83
C ASN A 81 -18.33 -16.99 -17.94
N PRO A 82 -18.50 -17.13 -16.59
CA PRO A 82 -19.09 -16.04 -15.82
C PRO A 82 -18.15 -14.83 -15.74
N SER A 83 -18.72 -13.65 -15.69
CA SER A 83 -17.97 -12.41 -15.43
C SER A 83 -17.45 -12.37 -13.98
N SER A 84 -16.37 -11.61 -13.75
CA SER A 84 -15.86 -11.40 -12.39
C SER A 84 -16.92 -10.83 -11.42
N HIS A 85 -17.84 -10.00 -11.92
CA HIS A 85 -18.91 -9.42 -11.12
C HIS A 85 -19.97 -10.44 -10.72
N GLU A 86 -20.35 -11.35 -11.61
CA GLU A 86 -21.29 -12.43 -11.32
C GLU A 86 -20.74 -13.37 -10.25
N VAL A 87 -19.49 -13.80 -10.42
CA VAL A 87 -18.81 -14.68 -9.45
C VAL A 87 -18.77 -14.02 -8.06
N VAL A 88 -18.39 -12.77 -7.97
CA VAL A 88 -18.35 -12.02 -6.72
C VAL A 88 -19.74 -11.82 -6.12
N ALA A 89 -20.79 -11.66 -6.95
CA ALA A 89 -22.17 -11.61 -6.51
C ALA A 89 -22.67 -12.96 -5.97
N TRP A 90 -22.22 -14.08 -6.56
CA TRP A 90 -22.50 -15.43 -6.04
C TRP A 90 -21.85 -15.67 -4.69
N VAL A 91 -20.54 -15.35 -4.53
CA VAL A 91 -19.86 -15.41 -3.24
C VAL A 91 -20.62 -14.61 -2.17
N ARG A 92 -21.09 -13.39 -2.51
CA ARG A 92 -21.89 -12.57 -1.61
C ARG A 92 -23.18 -13.27 -1.16
N ARG A 93 -23.88 -13.95 -2.08
CA ARG A 93 -25.11 -14.68 -1.79
C ARG A 93 -24.87 -15.91 -0.94
N ILE A 94 -23.85 -16.70 -1.29
CA ILE A 94 -23.49 -17.95 -0.58
C ILE A 94 -23.14 -17.62 0.87
N LEU A 95 -22.22 -16.68 1.09
CA LEU A 95 -21.76 -16.32 2.43
C LEU A 95 -22.72 -15.35 3.17
N ARG A 96 -23.81 -14.88 2.52
CA ARG A 96 -24.83 -13.98 3.09
C ARG A 96 -24.23 -12.69 3.68
N VAL A 97 -23.21 -12.13 3.02
CA VAL A 97 -22.50 -10.93 3.46
C VAL A 97 -23.03 -9.67 2.76
N GLU A 98 -22.86 -8.50 3.38
CA GLU A 98 -23.42 -7.25 2.87
C GLU A 98 -22.71 -6.78 1.59
N LYS A 99 -21.38 -6.91 1.56
CA LYS A 99 -20.54 -6.31 0.53
C LYS A 99 -19.40 -7.21 0.12
N THR A 100 -19.15 -7.25 -1.18
CA THR A 100 -17.99 -7.93 -1.78
C THR A 100 -17.31 -7.04 -2.81
N GLY A 101 -16.04 -7.28 -3.08
CA GLY A 101 -15.26 -6.59 -4.10
C GLY A 101 -14.13 -7.50 -4.58
N HIS A 102 -13.44 -7.15 -5.67
CA HIS A 102 -12.38 -7.98 -6.23
C HIS A 102 -11.14 -7.19 -6.65
N SER A 103 -10.01 -7.87 -6.79
CA SER A 103 -8.67 -7.34 -7.06
C SER A 103 -8.43 -6.87 -8.50
N GLY A 104 -9.43 -6.93 -9.35
CA GLY A 104 -9.33 -6.54 -10.78
C GLY A 104 -10.10 -7.51 -11.66
N THR A 105 -10.81 -6.95 -12.63
CA THR A 105 -11.67 -7.69 -13.55
C THR A 105 -10.85 -8.65 -14.43
N LEU A 106 -11.35 -9.85 -14.57
CA LEU A 106 -10.97 -10.82 -15.60
C LEU A 106 -12.08 -10.86 -16.65
N ASP A 107 -11.71 -11.01 -17.91
CA ASP A 107 -12.69 -11.24 -18.99
C ASP A 107 -13.47 -12.53 -18.70
N PRO A 108 -14.70 -12.71 -19.21
CA PRO A 108 -15.52 -13.89 -18.93
C PRO A 108 -14.80 -15.22 -19.20
N LYS A 109 -14.14 -15.36 -20.35
CA LYS A 109 -13.42 -16.59 -20.72
C LYS A 109 -12.11 -16.83 -19.93
N VAL A 110 -11.56 -15.79 -19.29
CA VAL A 110 -10.29 -15.86 -18.54
C VAL A 110 -10.52 -16.52 -17.20
N THR A 111 -9.61 -17.41 -16.80
CA THR A 111 -9.63 -18.16 -15.54
C THR A 111 -8.54 -17.70 -14.56
N GLY A 112 -8.53 -18.29 -13.38
CA GLY A 112 -7.43 -18.17 -12.41
C GLY A 112 -7.68 -17.16 -11.28
N CYS A 113 -6.63 -16.77 -10.58
CA CYS A 113 -6.64 -16.04 -9.33
C CYS A 113 -7.49 -14.76 -9.36
N LEU A 114 -8.59 -14.75 -8.64
CA LEU A 114 -9.44 -13.59 -8.38
C LEU A 114 -9.55 -13.39 -6.86
N ILE A 115 -8.84 -12.41 -6.32
CA ILE A 115 -8.97 -12.10 -4.89
C ILE A 115 -10.31 -11.42 -4.67
N VAL A 116 -11.17 -12.06 -3.89
CA VAL A 116 -12.47 -11.54 -3.46
C VAL A 116 -12.35 -11.03 -2.04
N CYS A 117 -12.65 -9.76 -1.84
CA CYS A 117 -12.64 -9.11 -0.53
C CYS A 117 -14.07 -9.00 0.01
N ILE A 118 -14.25 -9.34 1.29
CA ILE A 118 -15.56 -9.38 1.97
C ILE A 118 -15.65 -8.18 2.93
N ASP A 119 -16.78 -7.53 2.98
CA ASP A 119 -17.15 -6.41 3.85
C ASP A 119 -15.99 -5.45 4.17
N ARG A 120 -15.34 -5.58 5.31
CA ARG A 120 -14.24 -4.69 5.74
C ARG A 120 -13.01 -4.80 4.84
N ALA A 121 -12.72 -5.99 4.33
CA ALA A 121 -11.61 -6.22 3.40
C ALA A 121 -11.81 -5.47 2.06
N THR A 122 -13.03 -5.07 1.69
CA THR A 122 -13.26 -4.24 0.49
C THR A 122 -12.55 -2.91 0.52
N ARG A 123 -12.08 -2.46 1.67
CA ARG A 123 -11.24 -1.27 1.80
C ARG A 123 -9.85 -1.44 1.19
N LEU A 124 -9.39 -2.68 1.01
CA LEU A 124 -8.13 -3.03 0.37
C LEU A 124 -8.23 -3.22 -1.15
N VAL A 125 -9.43 -3.26 -1.71
CA VAL A 125 -9.65 -3.50 -3.15
C VAL A 125 -8.82 -2.59 -4.03
N LYS A 126 -8.72 -1.29 -3.73
CA LYS A 126 -7.93 -0.36 -4.56
C LYS A 126 -6.43 -0.65 -4.55
N SER A 127 -5.86 -1.04 -3.42
CA SER A 127 -4.45 -1.44 -3.35
C SER A 127 -4.22 -2.74 -4.13
N GLN A 128 -5.13 -3.70 -4.01
CA GLN A 128 -5.08 -4.96 -4.76
C GLN A 128 -5.27 -4.77 -6.27
N GLN A 129 -6.10 -3.83 -6.69
CA GLN A 129 -6.27 -3.46 -8.11
C GLN A 129 -4.99 -2.87 -8.69
N GLY A 130 -4.23 -2.10 -7.91
CA GLY A 130 -2.95 -1.51 -8.29
C GLY A 130 -1.74 -2.46 -8.21
N ALA A 131 -1.89 -3.62 -7.60
CA ALA A 131 -0.80 -4.60 -7.48
C ALA A 131 -0.51 -5.30 -8.81
N GLY A 132 0.76 -5.68 -9.03
CA GLY A 132 1.21 -6.44 -10.20
C GLY A 132 0.43 -7.74 -10.41
N LYS A 133 0.48 -8.26 -11.61
CA LYS A 133 -0.24 -9.48 -12.02
C LYS A 133 0.69 -10.40 -12.81
N GLU A 134 0.45 -11.70 -12.67
CA GLU A 134 1.13 -12.69 -13.50
C GLU A 134 0.10 -13.52 -14.28
N TYR A 135 0.44 -13.82 -15.50
CA TYR A 135 -0.43 -14.53 -16.42
C TYR A 135 0.32 -15.62 -17.16
N VAL A 136 -0.37 -16.72 -17.43
CA VAL A 136 -0.02 -17.67 -18.49
C VAL A 136 -0.99 -17.44 -19.65
N CYS A 137 -0.44 -17.22 -20.83
CA CYS A 137 -1.18 -16.85 -22.02
C CYS A 137 -0.91 -17.82 -23.17
N VAL A 138 -1.94 -18.26 -23.86
CA VAL A 138 -1.86 -18.98 -25.12
C VAL A 138 -2.08 -17.98 -26.25
N LEU A 139 -1.03 -17.72 -27.01
CA LEU A 139 -1.06 -16.93 -28.24
C LEU A 139 -1.37 -17.86 -29.43
N ARG A 140 -2.30 -17.45 -30.27
CA ARG A 140 -2.48 -18.04 -31.61
C ARG A 140 -1.96 -17.07 -32.65
N LEU A 141 -1.00 -17.53 -33.42
CA LEU A 141 -0.53 -16.86 -34.63
C LEU A 141 -1.45 -17.20 -35.80
N HIS A 142 -1.56 -16.31 -36.78
CA HIS A 142 -2.44 -16.51 -37.93
C HIS A 142 -1.73 -17.25 -39.07
N ASP A 143 -0.40 -17.37 -39.02
CA ASP A 143 0.42 -18.12 -39.96
C ASP A 143 1.67 -18.66 -39.24
N ALA A 144 2.40 -19.56 -39.90
CA ALA A 144 3.66 -20.11 -39.42
C ALA A 144 4.75 -19.04 -39.35
N ILE A 145 5.70 -19.21 -38.45
CA ILE A 145 6.86 -18.34 -38.31
C ILE A 145 8.16 -19.11 -38.57
N GLU A 146 9.21 -18.41 -38.92
CA GLU A 146 10.50 -19.00 -39.29
C GLU A 146 11.13 -19.86 -38.19
N SER A 147 11.04 -19.40 -36.92
CA SER A 147 11.66 -20.10 -35.80
C SER A 147 11.13 -19.65 -34.45
N GLU A 148 11.22 -20.56 -33.47
CA GLU A 148 10.95 -20.26 -32.05
C GLU A 148 11.82 -19.13 -31.52
N LYS A 149 13.10 -19.02 -31.98
CA LYS A 149 14.01 -17.93 -31.60
C LYS A 149 13.44 -16.55 -31.91
N LYS A 150 12.81 -16.39 -33.07
CA LYS A 150 12.18 -15.13 -33.50
C LYS A 150 11.01 -14.76 -32.57
N LEU A 151 10.23 -15.75 -32.13
CA LEU A 151 9.16 -15.56 -31.17
C LEU A 151 9.71 -15.14 -29.81
N ALA A 152 10.76 -15.83 -29.30
CA ALA A 152 11.41 -15.49 -28.02
C ALA A 152 12.01 -14.07 -28.06
N GLN A 153 12.67 -13.67 -29.13
CA GLN A 153 13.20 -12.30 -29.32
C GLN A 153 12.07 -11.26 -29.33
N THR A 154 10.95 -11.59 -30.00
CA THR A 154 9.78 -10.69 -30.02
C THR A 154 9.18 -10.52 -28.63
N LEU A 155 9.09 -11.59 -27.85
CA LEU A 155 8.62 -11.56 -26.47
C LEU A 155 9.55 -10.72 -25.57
N GLU A 156 10.86 -10.87 -25.73
CA GLU A 156 11.88 -10.08 -25.01
C GLU A 156 11.80 -8.59 -25.41
N THR A 157 11.62 -8.28 -26.70
CA THR A 157 11.46 -6.91 -27.21
C THR A 157 10.26 -6.20 -26.56
N LEU A 158 9.20 -6.93 -26.21
CA LEU A 158 8.02 -6.40 -25.53
C LEU A 158 8.17 -6.38 -23.99
N THR A 159 9.30 -6.82 -23.44
CA THR A 159 9.58 -6.71 -22.01
C THR A 159 10.09 -5.29 -21.70
N GLY A 160 9.62 -4.70 -20.61
CA GLY A 160 9.89 -3.31 -20.27
C GLY A 160 8.66 -2.41 -20.43
N ALA A 161 8.90 -1.11 -20.55
CA ALA A 161 7.84 -0.12 -20.69
C ALA A 161 7.33 -0.05 -22.15
N LEU A 162 6.05 -0.29 -22.35
CA LEU A 162 5.43 -0.27 -23.67
C LEU A 162 4.14 0.55 -23.70
N PHE A 163 3.79 1.04 -24.88
CA PHE A 163 2.52 1.72 -25.12
C PHE A 163 1.44 0.71 -25.45
N GLN A 164 0.38 0.72 -24.64
CA GLN A 164 -0.80 -0.08 -24.90
C GLN A 164 -2.06 0.78 -25.01
N ARG A 165 -2.90 0.44 -25.96
CA ARG A 165 -4.27 0.94 -26.05
C ARG A 165 -5.22 -0.19 -25.63
N PRO A 166 -6.19 0.05 -24.74
CA PRO A 166 -7.18 -0.96 -24.37
C PRO A 166 -7.84 -1.58 -25.62
N PRO A 167 -8.18 -2.88 -25.58
CA PRO A 167 -8.89 -3.53 -26.70
C PRO A 167 -10.23 -2.83 -27.01
N LEU A 168 -10.80 -3.09 -28.20
CA LEU A 168 -12.06 -2.49 -28.65
C LEU A 168 -13.20 -2.76 -27.66
N ILE A 169 -13.32 -4.01 -27.24
CA ILE A 169 -14.31 -4.43 -26.24
C ILE A 169 -13.65 -4.31 -24.85
N SER A 170 -13.81 -3.16 -24.21
CA SER A 170 -13.34 -2.91 -22.84
C SER A 170 -14.19 -1.85 -22.17
N ALA A 171 -14.38 -1.96 -20.86
CA ALA A 171 -15.17 -1.02 -20.04
C ALA A 171 -14.44 0.32 -19.74
N VAL A 172 -13.26 0.55 -20.32
CA VAL A 172 -12.43 1.73 -20.03
C VAL A 172 -12.23 2.59 -21.28
N LYS A 173 -11.97 3.89 -21.08
CA LYS A 173 -11.61 4.81 -22.18
C LYS A 173 -10.37 4.30 -22.91
N ARG A 174 -10.44 4.20 -24.23
CA ARG A 174 -9.37 3.73 -25.12
C ARG A 174 -8.28 4.79 -25.32
N GLN A 175 -7.67 5.23 -24.24
CA GLN A 175 -6.51 6.13 -24.25
C GLN A 175 -5.22 5.31 -24.28
N LEU A 176 -4.22 5.80 -25.00
CA LEU A 176 -2.88 5.23 -24.97
C LEU A 176 -2.31 5.35 -23.57
N ARG A 177 -1.76 4.26 -23.04
CA ARG A 177 -1.20 4.17 -21.68
C ARG A 177 0.15 3.48 -21.76
N ILE A 178 1.07 3.91 -20.92
CA ILE A 178 2.31 3.19 -20.66
C ILE A 178 2.00 2.08 -19.68
N ARG A 179 2.49 0.86 -19.97
CA ARG A 179 2.40 -0.31 -19.11
C ARG A 179 3.74 -1.03 -19.12
N THR A 180 4.12 -1.57 -17.97
CA THR A 180 5.40 -2.25 -17.81
C THR A 180 5.20 -3.75 -17.74
N ILE A 181 5.91 -4.47 -18.60
CA ILE A 181 6.14 -5.89 -18.48
C ILE A 181 7.45 -6.06 -17.69
N HIS A 182 7.38 -6.64 -16.50
CA HIS A 182 8.54 -6.82 -15.64
C HIS A 182 9.41 -7.98 -16.09
N GLN A 183 8.76 -9.09 -16.42
CA GLN A 183 9.41 -10.31 -16.91
C GLN A 183 8.47 -11.04 -17.87
N SER A 184 9.06 -11.77 -18.78
CA SER A 184 8.36 -12.68 -19.69
C SER A 184 9.20 -13.92 -19.94
N LYS A 185 8.53 -15.07 -20.18
CA LYS A 185 9.20 -16.34 -20.47
C LYS A 185 8.35 -17.11 -21.46
N LEU A 186 8.94 -17.52 -22.57
CA LEU A 186 8.35 -18.50 -23.47
C LEU A 186 8.40 -19.89 -22.78
N ILE A 187 7.29 -20.60 -22.75
CA ILE A 187 7.16 -21.93 -22.14
C ILE A 187 7.19 -22.98 -23.21
N GLU A 188 6.35 -22.85 -24.25
CA GLU A 188 6.15 -23.85 -25.28
C GLU A 188 5.76 -23.16 -26.59
N PHE A 189 6.18 -23.72 -27.70
CA PHE A 189 5.81 -23.27 -29.04
C PHE A 189 5.53 -24.47 -29.96
N ASP A 190 4.36 -24.47 -30.59
CA ASP A 190 3.93 -25.44 -31.61
C ASP A 190 3.70 -24.68 -32.92
N ASN A 191 4.64 -24.83 -33.85
CA ASN A 191 4.56 -24.13 -35.12
C ASN A 191 3.49 -24.73 -36.08
N ASP A 192 3.19 -26.02 -35.94
CA ASP A 192 2.21 -26.69 -36.80
C ASP A 192 0.79 -26.23 -36.45
N ARG A 193 0.53 -26.00 -35.20
CA ARG A 193 -0.74 -25.45 -34.69
C ARG A 193 -0.76 -23.94 -34.59
N HIS A 194 0.36 -23.28 -34.80
CA HIS A 194 0.56 -21.84 -34.65
C HIS A 194 0.24 -21.34 -33.21
N LEU A 195 0.59 -22.13 -32.21
CA LEU A 195 0.30 -21.85 -30.82
C LEU A 195 1.59 -21.63 -30.07
N ALA A 196 1.56 -20.62 -29.16
CA ALA A 196 2.64 -20.37 -28.22
C ALA A 196 2.08 -20.15 -26.82
N VAL A 197 2.73 -20.77 -25.84
CA VAL A 197 2.43 -20.58 -24.42
C VAL A 197 3.56 -19.76 -23.79
N PHE A 198 3.21 -18.68 -23.14
CA PHE A 198 4.18 -17.84 -22.45
C PHE A 198 3.62 -17.34 -21.12
N TRP A 199 4.54 -17.13 -20.18
CA TRP A 199 4.27 -16.50 -18.90
C TRP A 199 4.75 -15.05 -18.88
N VAL A 200 3.98 -14.19 -18.18
CA VAL A 200 4.31 -12.76 -18.05
C VAL A 200 4.00 -12.24 -16.66
N ALA A 201 4.96 -11.53 -16.06
CA ALA A 201 4.76 -10.69 -14.89
C ALA A 201 4.67 -9.22 -15.31
N CYS A 202 3.60 -8.51 -14.95
CA CYS A 202 3.33 -7.18 -15.46
C CYS A 202 2.64 -6.25 -14.46
N GLU A 203 2.71 -4.96 -14.77
CA GLU A 203 2.00 -3.89 -14.07
C GLU A 203 0.48 -4.09 -14.17
N ALA A 204 -0.23 -3.63 -13.13
CA ALA A 204 -1.69 -3.61 -13.11
C ALA A 204 -2.29 -2.82 -14.29
N GLY A 205 -3.30 -3.40 -14.92
CA GLY A 205 -3.98 -2.78 -16.06
C GLY A 205 -3.27 -3.00 -17.40
N THR A 206 -2.31 -3.91 -17.48
CA THR A 206 -1.73 -4.42 -18.71
C THR A 206 -2.73 -5.35 -19.41
N TYR A 207 -2.84 -5.22 -20.72
CA TYR A 207 -3.78 -6.00 -21.55
C TYR A 207 -3.04 -7.08 -22.34
N MET A 208 -3.19 -8.34 -21.92
CA MET A 208 -2.61 -9.48 -22.64
C MET A 208 -3.15 -9.62 -24.05
N ARG A 209 -4.45 -9.31 -24.25
CA ARG A 209 -5.04 -9.26 -25.61
C ARG A 209 -4.28 -8.31 -26.54
N THR A 210 -3.91 -7.13 -26.06
CA THR A 210 -3.14 -6.16 -26.85
C THR A 210 -1.69 -6.62 -27.05
N MET A 211 -1.08 -7.25 -26.05
CA MET A 211 0.27 -7.81 -26.15
C MET A 211 0.34 -8.88 -27.23
N CYS A 212 -0.61 -9.80 -27.29
CA CYS A 212 -0.68 -10.84 -28.34
C CYS A 212 -0.80 -10.25 -29.75
N VAL A 213 -1.58 -9.18 -29.91
CA VAL A 213 -1.66 -8.45 -31.18
C VAL A 213 -0.33 -7.81 -31.54
N HIS A 214 0.37 -7.19 -30.59
CA HIS A 214 1.69 -6.60 -30.84
C HIS A 214 2.72 -7.67 -31.23
N MET A 215 2.70 -8.83 -30.56
CA MET A 215 3.58 -9.96 -30.94
C MET A 215 3.32 -10.40 -32.39
N GLY A 216 2.06 -10.61 -32.75
CA GLY A 216 1.69 -10.99 -34.12
C GLY A 216 2.11 -9.96 -35.16
N LEU A 217 2.00 -8.65 -34.84
CA LEU A 217 2.43 -7.57 -35.73
C LEU A 217 3.96 -7.54 -35.88
N LEU A 218 4.72 -7.71 -34.81
CA LEU A 218 6.18 -7.76 -34.88
C LEU A 218 6.71 -8.98 -35.61
N LEU A 219 6.00 -10.09 -35.52
CA LEU A 219 6.31 -11.31 -36.27
C LEU A 219 5.90 -11.22 -37.75
N GLY A 220 5.05 -10.26 -38.11
CA GLY A 220 4.54 -10.07 -39.49
C GLY A 220 3.40 -10.98 -39.91
N VAL A 221 2.98 -11.91 -39.07
CA VAL A 221 1.93 -12.93 -39.39
C VAL A 221 0.57 -12.61 -38.75
N GLY A 222 0.52 -11.64 -37.83
CA GLY A 222 -0.66 -11.39 -37.02
C GLY A 222 -0.84 -12.43 -35.89
N GLY A 223 -1.64 -12.07 -34.90
CA GLY A 223 -1.88 -12.99 -33.80
C GLY A 223 -2.93 -12.45 -32.82
N HIS A 224 -3.51 -13.34 -32.02
CA HIS A 224 -4.47 -13.00 -31.00
C HIS A 224 -4.34 -13.92 -29.77
N MET A 225 -4.87 -13.46 -28.66
CA MET A 225 -4.95 -14.24 -27.43
C MET A 225 -6.01 -15.34 -27.57
N GLN A 226 -5.60 -16.58 -27.51
CA GLN A 226 -6.48 -17.75 -27.55
C GLN A 226 -7.07 -18.03 -26.17
N GLU A 227 -6.18 -18.18 -25.17
CA GLU A 227 -6.54 -18.44 -23.79
C GLU A 227 -5.69 -17.59 -22.83
N LEU A 228 -6.21 -17.36 -21.65
CA LEU A 228 -5.51 -16.63 -20.59
C LEU A 228 -5.90 -17.17 -19.23
N ARG A 229 -4.89 -17.39 -18.40
CA ARG A 229 -5.07 -17.70 -16.99
C ARG A 229 -4.26 -16.76 -16.13
N ARG A 230 -4.87 -16.13 -15.13
CA ARG A 230 -4.15 -15.34 -14.16
C ARG A 230 -3.62 -16.20 -13.03
N VAL A 231 -2.31 -16.39 -12.96
CA VAL A 231 -1.66 -17.27 -11.97
C VAL A 231 -1.30 -16.54 -10.68
N ARG A 232 -1.20 -15.20 -10.71
CA ARG A 232 -0.94 -14.38 -9.51
C ARG A 232 -1.64 -13.02 -9.58
N SER A 233 -2.13 -12.58 -8.44
CA SER A 233 -2.71 -11.24 -8.26
C SER A 233 -2.13 -10.60 -7.01
N GLY A 234 -1.19 -9.67 -7.20
CA GLY A 234 -0.44 -9.07 -6.09
C GLY A 234 0.36 -10.11 -5.32
N HIS A 235 0.07 -10.26 -4.03
CA HIS A 235 0.78 -11.19 -3.16
C HIS A 235 0.31 -12.65 -3.29
N MET A 236 -0.94 -12.89 -3.72
CA MET A 236 -1.51 -14.23 -3.76
C MET A 236 -1.43 -14.84 -5.17
N GLY A 237 -0.91 -16.05 -5.24
CA GLY A 237 -0.82 -16.88 -6.43
C GLY A 237 -1.65 -18.17 -6.34
N GLU A 238 -1.49 -19.07 -7.30
CA GLU A 238 -2.19 -20.37 -7.32
C GLU A 238 -1.75 -21.28 -6.18
N GLU A 239 -0.51 -21.15 -5.71
CA GLU A 239 0.04 -21.94 -4.61
C GLU A 239 -0.44 -21.46 -3.22
N ASP A 240 -1.13 -20.29 -3.16
CA ASP A 240 -1.56 -19.67 -1.91
C ASP A 240 -3.02 -20.02 -1.59
N ASP A 241 -3.32 -21.30 -1.37
CA ASP A 241 -4.65 -21.79 -0.99
C ASP A 241 -5.76 -21.32 -1.94
N ILE A 242 -5.59 -21.49 -3.24
CA ILE A 242 -6.62 -21.17 -4.21
C ILE A 242 -7.83 -22.11 -4.02
N VAL A 243 -9.04 -21.54 -4.05
CA VAL A 243 -10.29 -22.28 -3.86
C VAL A 243 -11.26 -22.06 -5.02
N THR A 244 -12.12 -23.04 -5.27
CA THR A 244 -13.16 -22.97 -6.30
C THR A 244 -14.47 -22.40 -5.76
N MET A 245 -15.41 -22.12 -6.63
CA MET A 245 -16.77 -21.72 -6.23
C MET A 245 -17.49 -22.85 -5.49
N HIS A 246 -17.19 -24.12 -5.80
CA HIS A 246 -17.74 -25.29 -5.11
C HIS A 246 -17.24 -25.34 -3.67
N ASP A 247 -15.93 -25.11 -3.44
CA ASP A 247 -15.37 -25.04 -2.08
C ASP A 247 -16.09 -24.00 -1.22
N VAL A 248 -16.41 -22.83 -1.80
CA VAL A 248 -17.13 -21.76 -1.08
C VAL A 248 -18.54 -22.23 -0.70
N LEU A 249 -19.25 -22.90 -1.64
CA LEU A 249 -20.60 -23.42 -1.42
C LEU A 249 -20.61 -24.56 -0.39
N ASP A 250 -19.71 -25.51 -0.53
CA ASP A 250 -19.62 -26.68 0.34
C ASP A 250 -19.23 -26.30 1.77
N ALA A 251 -18.30 -25.34 1.91
CA ALA A 251 -17.89 -24.82 3.19
C ALA A 251 -19.06 -24.13 3.93
N GLN A 252 -19.86 -23.35 3.23
CA GLN A 252 -21.06 -22.73 3.82
C GLN A 252 -22.13 -23.75 4.14
N TRP A 253 -22.36 -24.73 3.26
CA TRP A 253 -23.32 -25.81 3.50
C TRP A 253 -22.93 -26.64 4.73
N MET A 254 -21.64 -27.02 4.85
CA MET A 254 -21.12 -27.74 6.01
C MET A 254 -21.37 -26.97 7.31
N TYR A 255 -21.05 -25.70 7.35
CA TYR A 255 -21.30 -24.84 8.50
C TYR A 255 -22.80 -24.74 8.84
N ASP A 256 -23.66 -24.59 7.83
CA ASP A 256 -25.10 -24.48 8.04
C ASP A 256 -25.68 -25.75 8.73
N ASN A 257 -25.19 -26.94 8.35
CA ASN A 257 -25.71 -28.22 8.83
C ASN A 257 -25.00 -28.75 10.08
N THR A 258 -23.67 -28.59 10.19
CA THR A 258 -22.89 -29.20 11.27
C THR A 258 -22.34 -28.19 12.27
N LYS A 259 -22.39 -26.88 11.97
CA LYS A 259 -21.74 -25.82 12.73
C LYS A 259 -20.21 -25.95 12.83
N ASP A 260 -19.59 -26.78 12.00
CA ASP A 260 -18.14 -26.86 11.88
C ASP A 260 -17.61 -25.66 11.05
N GLU A 261 -16.77 -24.85 11.67
CA GLU A 261 -16.17 -23.66 11.06
C GLU A 261 -14.89 -23.96 10.26
N SER A 262 -14.34 -25.16 10.38
CA SER A 262 -13.01 -25.51 9.89
C SER A 262 -12.85 -25.27 8.39
N TYR A 263 -13.83 -25.69 7.61
CA TYR A 263 -13.81 -25.51 6.16
C TYR A 263 -14.00 -24.04 5.74
N LEU A 264 -14.90 -23.31 6.38
CA LEU A 264 -15.03 -21.86 6.13
C LEU A 264 -13.75 -21.09 6.44
N ARG A 265 -13.05 -21.43 7.54
CA ARG A 265 -11.78 -20.83 7.92
C ARG A 265 -10.62 -21.20 6.99
N ARG A 266 -10.73 -22.30 6.26
CA ARG A 266 -9.80 -22.68 5.19
C ARG A 266 -10.06 -21.87 3.92
N VAL A 267 -11.32 -21.74 3.52
CA VAL A 267 -11.74 -21.04 2.29
C VAL A 267 -11.59 -19.54 2.43
N VAL A 268 -12.00 -18.98 3.56
CA VAL A 268 -11.88 -17.55 3.85
C VAL A 268 -10.64 -17.29 4.68
N ARG A 269 -9.72 -16.46 4.18
CA ARG A 269 -8.49 -16.08 4.89
C ARG A 269 -8.64 -14.69 5.50
N PRO A 270 -7.99 -14.38 6.62
CA PRO A 270 -8.01 -13.01 7.17
C PRO A 270 -7.39 -12.00 6.18
N LEU A 271 -7.94 -10.79 6.14
CA LEU A 271 -7.44 -9.72 5.26
C LEU A 271 -5.98 -9.35 5.51
N GLU A 272 -5.45 -9.64 6.68
CA GLU A 272 -4.04 -9.46 7.06
C GLU A 272 -3.11 -10.24 6.13
N THR A 273 -3.58 -11.31 5.51
CA THR A 273 -2.83 -12.07 4.49
C THR A 273 -2.41 -11.18 3.32
N LEU A 274 -3.25 -10.21 2.93
CA LEU A 274 -2.93 -9.26 1.85
C LEU A 274 -1.93 -8.17 2.25
N LEU A 275 -1.56 -8.10 3.52
CA LEU A 275 -0.76 -7.00 4.08
C LEU A 275 0.63 -7.45 4.54
N THR A 276 0.96 -8.71 4.40
CA THR A 276 2.24 -9.30 4.86
C THR A 276 3.47 -8.76 4.14
N THR A 277 3.30 -8.18 2.96
CA THR A 277 4.38 -7.52 2.18
C THR A 277 4.63 -6.07 2.55
N TYR A 278 3.73 -5.44 3.30
CA TYR A 278 3.89 -4.06 3.75
C TYR A 278 4.76 -4.01 5.00
N LYS A 279 5.61 -2.99 5.11
CA LYS A 279 6.35 -2.73 6.34
C LYS A 279 5.39 -2.38 7.48
N ARG A 280 5.68 -2.92 8.66
CA ARG A 280 4.78 -2.93 9.80
C ARG A 280 5.12 -1.83 10.80
N VAL A 281 4.09 -1.21 11.31
CA VAL A 281 4.15 -0.23 12.40
C VAL A 281 3.17 -0.66 13.48
N VAL A 282 3.67 -1.07 14.64
CA VAL A 282 2.85 -1.50 15.77
C VAL A 282 2.45 -0.30 16.60
N VAL A 283 1.16 -0.17 16.85
CA VAL A 283 0.55 0.95 17.55
C VAL A 283 0.18 0.54 18.97
N LYS A 284 0.34 1.47 19.94
CA LYS A 284 -0.16 1.27 21.30
C LYS A 284 -1.68 1.15 21.30
N ASP A 285 -2.23 0.24 22.08
CA ASP A 285 -3.68 -0.02 22.16
C ASP A 285 -4.50 1.25 22.43
N SER A 286 -3.96 2.18 23.24
CA SER A 286 -4.58 3.46 23.55
C SER A 286 -4.74 4.40 22.35
N ALA A 287 -3.94 4.24 21.31
CA ALA A 287 -3.97 5.07 20.10
C ALA A 287 -4.83 4.47 18.96
N VAL A 288 -5.18 3.19 19.05
CA VAL A 288 -5.91 2.46 17.99
C VAL A 288 -7.21 3.15 17.62
N ASN A 289 -8.04 3.48 18.60
CA ASN A 289 -9.34 4.11 18.35
C ASN A 289 -9.20 5.47 17.63
N ALA A 290 -8.22 6.28 18.00
CA ALA A 290 -7.98 7.58 17.35
C ALA A 290 -7.64 7.41 15.85
N ILE A 291 -6.85 6.38 15.50
CA ILE A 291 -6.51 6.04 14.11
C ILE A 291 -7.75 5.57 13.36
N CYS A 292 -8.62 4.78 13.98
CA CYS A 292 -9.89 4.35 13.38
C CYS A 292 -10.81 5.55 13.03
N TYR A 293 -10.67 6.66 13.75
CA TYR A 293 -11.33 7.94 13.44
C TYR A 293 -10.56 8.81 12.43
N GLY A 294 -9.41 8.36 11.94
CA GLY A 294 -8.61 9.04 10.94
C GLY A 294 -7.51 9.97 11.47
N ALA A 295 -7.23 9.92 12.77
CA ALA A 295 -6.11 10.67 13.36
C ALA A 295 -4.77 10.15 12.81
N LYS A 296 -3.82 11.06 12.58
CA LYS A 296 -2.45 10.71 12.21
C LYS A 296 -1.79 9.96 13.37
N LEU A 297 -0.96 8.97 13.06
CA LEU A 297 -0.14 8.32 14.08
C LEU A 297 1.01 9.25 14.46
N MET A 298 1.10 9.55 15.75
CA MET A 298 2.18 10.35 16.35
C MET A 298 3.17 9.45 17.07
N ILE A 299 4.42 9.92 17.27
CA ILE A 299 5.47 9.19 17.99
C ILE A 299 5.01 8.63 19.35
N PRO A 300 4.28 9.35 20.22
CA PRO A 300 3.82 8.78 21.48
C PRO A 300 2.91 7.56 21.36
N GLY A 301 2.25 7.38 20.20
CA GLY A 301 1.42 6.21 19.89
C GLY A 301 2.18 5.04 19.26
N LEU A 302 3.44 5.22 18.90
CA LEU A 302 4.30 4.20 18.31
C LEU A 302 4.84 3.25 19.38
N LEU A 303 4.77 1.94 19.11
CA LEU A 303 5.31 0.90 19.98
C LEU A 303 6.53 0.22 19.35
N ARG A 304 6.35 -0.36 18.16
CA ARG A 304 7.40 -1.01 17.38
C ARG A 304 7.25 -0.69 15.89
N TYR A 305 8.32 -0.87 15.14
CA TYR A 305 8.32 -0.60 13.70
C TYR A 305 9.38 -1.41 12.98
N GLU A 306 9.15 -1.70 11.72
CA GLU A 306 10.06 -2.45 10.86
C GLU A 306 11.24 -1.58 10.41
N SER A 307 12.37 -2.22 10.09
CA SER A 307 13.55 -1.54 9.57
C SER A 307 13.37 -1.09 8.13
N GLY A 308 14.13 -0.08 7.70
CA GLY A 308 14.18 0.37 6.31
C GLY A 308 12.93 1.13 5.82
N ILE A 309 12.08 1.63 6.72
CA ILE A 309 10.93 2.47 6.33
C ILE A 309 11.44 3.80 5.81
N GLU A 310 10.97 4.18 4.61
CA GLU A 310 11.28 5.45 3.96
C GLU A 310 10.08 6.42 3.97
N VAL A 311 10.36 7.71 3.77
CA VAL A 311 9.32 8.74 3.68
C VAL A 311 8.48 8.52 2.43
N ASN A 312 7.14 8.65 2.58
CA ASN A 312 6.12 8.39 1.58
C ASN A 312 5.91 6.90 1.22
N GLU A 313 6.57 5.98 1.90
CA GLU A 313 6.32 4.55 1.76
C GLU A 313 4.97 4.16 2.38
N GLU A 314 4.26 3.21 1.77
CA GLU A 314 3.04 2.65 2.32
C GLU A 314 3.38 1.64 3.41
N VAL A 315 2.79 1.82 4.59
CA VAL A 315 2.98 0.97 5.76
C VAL A 315 1.65 0.47 6.30
N VAL A 316 1.68 -0.70 6.94
CA VAL A 316 0.52 -1.22 7.67
C VAL A 316 0.62 -0.85 9.15
N LEU A 317 -0.40 -0.18 9.66
CA LEU A 317 -0.56 0.06 11.09
C LEU A 317 -1.31 -1.11 11.70
N MET A 318 -0.71 -1.76 12.71
CA MET A 318 -1.25 -2.95 13.33
C MET A 318 -1.30 -2.84 14.84
N THR A 319 -2.17 -3.62 15.47
CA THR A 319 -2.26 -3.75 16.93
C THR A 319 -1.19 -4.70 17.45
N THR A 320 -1.02 -4.75 18.76
CA THR A 320 -0.17 -5.73 19.46
C THR A 320 -0.63 -7.18 19.28
N LYS A 321 -1.88 -7.37 18.85
CA LYS A 321 -2.51 -8.69 18.58
C LYS A 321 -2.42 -9.12 17.11
N GLY A 322 -1.80 -8.29 16.25
CA GLY A 322 -1.62 -8.58 14.83
C GLY A 322 -2.80 -8.16 13.93
N GLU A 323 -3.77 -7.42 14.46
CA GLU A 323 -4.89 -6.92 13.66
C GLU A 323 -4.48 -5.70 12.84
N ALA A 324 -4.87 -5.63 11.58
CA ALA A 324 -4.64 -4.48 10.75
C ALA A 324 -5.61 -3.33 11.09
N ILE A 325 -5.08 -2.19 11.53
CA ILE A 325 -5.87 -1.00 11.86
C ILE A 325 -6.12 -0.18 10.60
N ALA A 326 -5.06 0.16 9.88
CA ALA A 326 -5.11 1.02 8.71
C ALA A 326 -3.87 0.86 7.81
N LEU A 327 -4.01 1.22 6.54
CA LEU A 327 -2.87 1.56 5.69
C LEU A 327 -2.52 3.04 5.90
N GLY A 328 -1.26 3.32 6.10
CA GLY A 328 -0.70 4.65 6.26
C GLY A 328 0.38 4.96 5.24
N ILE A 329 0.76 6.22 5.16
CA ILE A 329 1.92 6.71 4.42
C ILE A 329 2.91 7.23 5.45
N ALA A 330 4.09 6.63 5.52
CA ALA A 330 5.14 7.01 6.43
C ALA A 330 5.57 8.48 6.20
N GLN A 331 5.75 9.23 7.26
CA GLN A 331 6.22 10.61 7.23
C GLN A 331 7.63 10.76 7.84
N MET A 332 8.15 9.66 8.36
CA MET A 332 9.47 9.57 8.97
C MET A 332 10.16 8.31 8.51
N THR A 333 11.50 8.37 8.39
CA THR A 333 12.33 7.19 8.17
C THR A 333 12.52 6.41 9.47
N THR A 334 12.98 5.17 9.38
CA THR A 334 13.34 4.33 10.54
C THR A 334 14.27 5.06 11.53
N ALA A 335 15.30 5.76 11.02
CA ALA A 335 16.26 6.50 11.86
C ALA A 335 15.58 7.66 12.63
N VAL A 336 14.72 8.42 11.96
CA VAL A 336 13.96 9.52 12.59
C VAL A 336 12.98 9.00 13.63
N MET A 337 12.32 7.86 13.39
CA MET A 337 11.44 7.22 14.38
C MET A 337 12.21 6.78 15.64
N ALA A 338 13.49 6.42 15.51
CA ALA A 338 14.33 6.03 16.64
C ALA A 338 14.72 7.22 17.51
N THR A 339 14.98 8.39 16.92
CA THR A 339 15.63 9.54 17.58
C THR A 339 14.67 10.64 18.02
N CYS A 340 13.60 10.89 17.27
CA CYS A 340 12.68 12.00 17.56
C CYS A 340 11.65 11.66 18.63
N ASP A 341 11.37 12.59 19.54
CA ASP A 341 10.38 12.41 20.62
C ASP A 341 8.97 12.86 20.25
N HIS A 342 8.82 13.62 19.18
CA HIS A 342 7.53 14.12 18.71
C HIS A 342 7.47 14.15 17.18
N GLY A 343 6.27 14.25 16.65
CA GLY A 343 6.03 14.35 15.23
C GLY A 343 5.05 13.28 14.72
N VAL A 344 4.77 13.35 13.41
CA VAL A 344 3.84 12.46 12.72
C VAL A 344 4.62 11.29 12.13
N VAL A 345 4.36 10.08 12.61
CA VAL A 345 4.93 8.84 12.08
C VAL A 345 4.30 8.48 10.73
N ALA A 346 2.97 8.48 10.67
CA ALA A 346 2.24 8.12 9.46
C ALA A 346 0.93 8.92 9.31
N LYS A 347 0.63 9.32 8.08
CA LYS A 347 -0.70 9.81 7.66
C LYS A 347 -1.56 8.61 7.29
N ILE A 348 -2.86 8.65 7.63
CA ILE A 348 -3.77 7.56 7.33
C ILE A 348 -4.23 7.64 5.87
N LYS A 349 -3.93 6.61 5.08
CA LYS A 349 -4.40 6.47 3.69
C LYS A 349 -5.79 5.79 3.66
N ARG A 350 -5.95 4.71 4.41
CA ARG A 350 -7.20 3.93 4.45
C ARG A 350 -7.37 3.24 5.80
N VAL A 351 -8.42 3.54 6.53
CA VAL A 351 -8.80 2.83 7.75
C VAL A 351 -9.46 1.51 7.39
N ILE A 352 -9.03 0.41 8.02
CA ILE A 352 -9.53 -0.95 7.83
C ILE A 352 -10.42 -1.34 9.01
N MET A 353 -9.91 -1.26 10.24
CA MET A 353 -10.60 -1.62 11.47
C MET A 353 -11.86 -0.78 11.69
N GLU A 354 -12.88 -1.35 12.31
CA GLU A 354 -14.07 -0.62 12.73
C GLU A 354 -13.77 0.37 13.84
N ARG A 355 -14.59 1.43 13.89
CA ARG A 355 -14.54 2.39 15.00
C ARG A 355 -15.06 1.70 16.27
N ASP A 356 -14.52 2.14 17.40
CA ASP A 356 -14.94 1.72 18.74
C ASP A 356 -14.73 0.22 19.06
N THR A 357 -14.01 -0.54 18.19
CA THR A 357 -13.47 -1.88 18.53
C THR A 357 -12.54 -1.79 19.75
N TYR A 358 -11.76 -0.72 19.84
CA TYR A 358 -10.97 -0.35 21.00
C TYR A 358 -11.60 0.84 21.70
N PRO A 359 -11.57 0.92 23.05
CA PRO A 359 -12.19 2.01 23.80
C PRO A 359 -11.51 3.35 23.51
N ARG A 360 -12.28 4.41 23.54
CA ARG A 360 -11.80 5.77 23.34
C ARG A 360 -10.92 6.20 24.50
N ARG A 361 -9.60 6.36 24.26
CA ARG A 361 -8.60 6.81 25.24
C ARG A 361 -7.95 8.15 24.87
N TRP A 362 -8.36 8.76 23.77
CA TRP A 362 -7.87 10.07 23.34
C TRP A 362 -8.69 11.22 23.91
N GLY A 363 -8.06 12.40 24.02
CA GLY A 363 -8.73 13.60 24.54
C GLY A 363 -8.90 13.62 26.07
N LEU A 364 -8.16 12.78 26.80
CA LEU A 364 -8.15 12.71 28.28
C LEU A 364 -6.93 13.40 28.91
N GLY A 365 -5.91 13.73 28.11
CA GLY A 365 -4.72 14.41 28.61
C GLY A 365 -4.97 15.87 28.97
N PRO A 366 -4.11 16.49 29.82
CA PRO A 366 -4.29 17.86 30.30
C PRO A 366 -4.38 18.88 29.17
N LYS A 367 -3.51 18.80 28.16
CA LYS A 367 -3.58 19.67 26.97
C LYS A 367 -4.87 19.49 26.16
N ALA A 368 -5.39 18.28 26.08
CA ALA A 368 -6.65 18.05 25.37
C ALA A 368 -7.86 18.58 26.14
N GLN A 369 -7.80 18.53 27.46
CA GLN A 369 -8.81 19.15 28.34
C GLN A 369 -8.76 20.68 28.26
N GLU A 370 -7.57 21.26 28.30
CA GLU A 370 -7.34 22.70 28.09
C GLU A 370 -7.88 23.14 26.71
N LYS A 371 -7.58 22.39 25.64
CA LYS A 371 -8.15 22.65 24.31
C LYS A 371 -9.67 22.66 24.32
N LYS A 372 -10.30 21.67 24.98
CA LYS A 372 -11.76 21.62 25.11
C LYS A 372 -12.32 22.83 25.86
N LYS A 373 -11.62 23.26 26.92
CA LYS A 373 -11.98 24.46 27.67
C LYS A 373 -11.89 25.71 26.82
N LEU A 374 -10.77 25.91 26.10
CA LEU A 374 -10.59 27.02 25.17
C LEU A 374 -11.61 27.06 24.02
N ILE A 375 -12.03 25.91 23.52
CA ILE A 375 -13.14 25.83 22.53
C ILE A 375 -14.46 26.24 23.18
N LYS A 376 -14.75 25.79 24.38
CA LYS A 376 -15.97 26.16 25.14
C LYS A 376 -16.02 27.64 25.45
N ASP A 377 -14.87 28.23 25.78
CA ASP A 377 -14.71 29.65 26.10
C ASP A 377 -14.64 30.55 24.83
N GLY A 378 -14.81 29.99 23.63
CA GLY A 378 -14.76 30.73 22.35
C GLY A 378 -13.36 31.21 21.94
N LYS A 379 -12.32 30.84 22.68
CA LYS A 379 -10.90 31.19 22.41
C LYS A 379 -10.24 30.36 21.31
N LEU A 380 -10.89 29.25 20.92
CA LEU A 380 -10.53 28.43 19.77
C LEU A 380 -11.80 28.15 18.95
N ASP A 381 -11.65 28.00 17.64
CA ASP A 381 -12.72 27.53 16.73
C ASP A 381 -13.20 26.12 17.13
N LYS A 382 -14.42 25.74 16.69
CA LYS A 382 -15.01 24.40 16.87
C LYS A 382 -14.10 23.25 16.42
N TYR A 383 -13.18 23.53 15.51
CA TYR A 383 -12.18 22.58 15.03
C TYR A 383 -10.86 22.65 15.84
N GLY A 384 -10.76 23.57 16.82
CA GLY A 384 -9.58 23.79 17.61
C GLY A 384 -8.48 24.56 16.92
N ARG A 385 -8.82 25.37 15.92
CA ARG A 385 -7.91 26.33 15.27
C ARG A 385 -7.79 27.58 16.10
N THR A 386 -6.64 28.24 16.01
CA THR A 386 -6.38 29.52 16.68
C THR A 386 -7.25 30.62 16.11
N THR A 387 -7.80 31.47 17.00
CA THR A 387 -8.52 32.70 16.69
C THR A 387 -7.73 33.88 17.25
N ASP A 388 -8.16 35.10 17.00
CA ASP A 388 -7.53 36.30 17.55
C ASP A 388 -7.57 36.34 19.09
N ALA A 389 -8.62 35.75 19.68
CA ALA A 389 -8.80 35.64 21.13
C ALA A 389 -7.99 34.48 21.78
N THR A 390 -7.20 33.74 21.01
CA THR A 390 -6.42 32.60 21.54
C THR A 390 -5.24 33.10 22.38
N PRO A 391 -5.03 32.57 23.62
CA PRO A 391 -3.90 32.95 24.46
C PRO A 391 -2.55 32.70 23.77
N GLU A 392 -1.60 33.62 23.97
CA GLU A 392 -0.28 33.53 23.35
C GLU A 392 0.50 32.27 23.77
N ASN A 393 0.34 31.83 25.01
CA ASN A 393 0.96 30.59 25.48
C ASN A 393 0.49 29.36 24.69
N TRP A 394 -0.77 29.37 24.25
CA TRP A 394 -1.30 28.33 23.36
C TRP A 394 -0.77 28.45 21.94
N LYS A 395 -0.68 29.68 21.42
CA LYS A 395 -0.15 29.95 20.06
C LYS A 395 1.31 29.50 19.92
N LYS A 396 2.15 29.72 20.92
CA LYS A 396 3.57 29.27 20.94
C LYS A 396 3.74 27.75 20.92
N GLY A 397 2.82 27.00 21.54
CA GLY A 397 2.84 25.53 21.57
C GLY A 397 1.96 24.85 20.53
N TYR A 398 1.28 25.59 19.67
CA TYR A 398 0.35 25.07 18.70
C TYR A 398 1.05 24.71 17.38
N VAL A 399 0.96 23.46 16.96
CA VAL A 399 1.42 22.97 15.66
C VAL A 399 0.20 22.51 14.86
N ASP A 400 -0.08 23.16 13.76
CA ASP A 400 -1.15 22.74 12.82
C ASP A 400 -0.60 21.71 11.83
N PHE A 401 -0.77 20.45 12.14
CA PHE A 401 -0.35 19.35 11.25
C PHE A 401 -1.21 19.17 9.99
N ASN A 402 -2.24 20.01 9.79
CA ASN A 402 -3.09 19.98 8.59
C ASN A 402 -2.68 21.03 7.54
N ARG A 403 -1.81 21.96 7.91
CA ARG A 403 -1.21 22.89 6.95
C ARG A 403 -0.13 22.16 6.16
N GLU A 404 -0.20 22.22 4.85
CA GLU A 404 0.81 21.65 3.96
C GLU A 404 2.19 22.34 4.12
N ASP A 405 2.19 23.59 4.61
CA ASP A 405 3.38 24.42 4.85
C ASP A 405 3.99 24.23 6.26
N ALA A 406 3.42 23.40 7.11
CA ALA A 406 4.02 23.08 8.40
C ALA A 406 5.21 22.14 8.17
N ALA A 407 6.30 22.68 7.63
CA ALA A 407 7.62 22.08 7.79
C ALA A 407 7.79 21.76 9.28
N ALA A 408 8.14 20.52 9.61
CA ALA A 408 8.35 20.11 10.99
C ALA A 408 9.30 21.15 11.64
N PRO A 409 9.00 21.65 12.85
CA PRO A 409 9.81 22.68 13.50
C PRO A 409 11.29 22.31 13.69
N ASN A 410 11.66 21.08 13.40
CA ASN A 410 13.03 20.56 13.44
C ASN A 410 13.70 20.41 12.06
N ALA A 411 13.06 20.79 10.96
CA ALA A 411 13.74 20.75 9.66
C ALA A 411 14.97 21.69 9.67
N ALA A 412 14.88 22.84 10.35
CA ALA A 412 16.00 23.77 10.54
C ALA A 412 17.08 23.19 11.47
N ALA A 413 16.70 22.51 12.55
CA ALA A 413 17.64 21.86 13.46
C ALA A 413 18.30 20.61 12.83
N ILE A 414 17.55 19.84 12.04
CA ILE A 414 18.07 18.71 11.27
C ILE A 414 18.96 19.22 10.13
N ALA A 415 18.56 20.28 9.43
CA ALA A 415 19.39 20.90 8.40
C ALA A 415 20.69 21.50 8.97
N SER A 416 20.67 22.10 10.17
CA SER A 416 21.88 22.58 10.85
C SER A 416 22.75 21.44 11.36
N ALA A 417 22.18 20.36 11.87
CA ALA A 417 22.91 19.15 12.28
C ALA A 417 23.53 18.43 11.07
N VAL A 418 22.82 18.31 9.95
CA VAL A 418 23.32 17.73 8.70
C VAL A 418 24.38 18.65 8.07
N SER A 419 24.21 19.99 8.13
CA SER A 419 25.23 20.92 7.65
C SER A 419 26.51 20.88 8.48
N ASN A 420 26.41 20.67 9.79
CA ASN A 420 27.58 20.50 10.67
C ASN A 420 28.31 19.16 10.44
N ILE A 421 27.57 18.08 10.14
CA ILE A 421 28.16 16.78 9.79
C ILE A 421 28.81 16.84 8.39
N THR A 422 28.17 17.55 7.43
CA THR A 422 28.74 17.74 6.09
C THR A 422 29.89 18.76 6.08
N ALA A 423 29.94 19.69 7.03
CA ALA A 423 31.08 20.61 7.18
C ALA A 423 32.30 19.88 7.76
N SER A 424 32.12 18.98 8.73
CA SER A 424 33.21 18.16 9.25
C SER A 424 33.74 17.14 8.23
N ALA A 425 32.86 16.54 7.43
CA ALA A 425 33.26 15.63 6.34
C ALA A 425 33.93 16.36 5.16
N LYS A 426 33.60 17.65 4.92
CA LYS A 426 34.29 18.47 3.92
C LYS A 426 35.66 18.97 4.36
N ALA A 427 35.91 19.10 5.66
CA ALA A 427 37.22 19.48 6.18
C ALA A 427 38.27 18.36 6.02
N GLU A 428 37.83 17.11 6.06
CA GLU A 428 38.69 15.95 5.79
C GLU A 428 38.96 15.72 4.28
N ASP A 429 37.98 16.06 3.43
CA ASP A 429 38.10 15.91 1.95
C ASP A 429 38.87 17.04 1.29
N ASP A 430 38.97 18.23 1.89
CA ASP A 430 39.73 19.38 1.37
C ASP A 430 41.24 19.28 1.63
N GLU A 431 41.69 18.49 2.62
CA GLU A 431 43.10 18.15 2.79
C GLU A 431 43.60 17.13 1.74
N GLU A 432 42.75 16.26 1.24
CA GLU A 432 43.11 15.28 0.21
C GLU A 432 43.09 15.87 -1.23
N LYS A 433 42.26 16.91 -1.46
CA LYS A 433 42.14 17.58 -2.79
C LYS A 433 43.21 18.62 -3.09
N LYS A 434 43.95 19.12 -2.11
CA LYS A 434 45.10 20.02 -2.36
C LYS A 434 46.31 19.34 -3.03
N ARG A 435 46.27 18.02 -3.21
CA ARG A 435 47.31 17.26 -3.89
C ARG A 435 47.01 16.89 -5.36
N LYS A 436 45.83 17.23 -5.91
CA LYS A 436 45.44 16.86 -7.30
C LYS A 436 44.73 17.93 -8.09
N ALA A 437 45.16 19.21 -8.01
CA ALA A 437 44.59 20.24 -8.87
C ALA A 437 45.70 20.92 -9.68
N SER A 438 46.07 20.30 -10.80
CA SER A 438 46.61 20.95 -11.96
C SER A 438 46.18 20.18 -13.19
N SER A 439 45.03 20.54 -13.76
CA SER A 439 44.70 20.55 -15.20
C SER A 439 43.19 20.54 -15.46
N SER A 440 42.82 21.50 -16.31
CA SER A 440 41.58 21.61 -17.12
C SER A 440 40.47 22.52 -16.65
N ASP A 441 40.65 23.80 -16.90
CA ASP A 441 39.60 24.75 -17.23
C ASP A 441 39.13 24.51 -18.68
N SER A 442 37.82 24.22 -18.91
CA SER A 442 37.10 24.54 -20.17
C SER A 442 35.70 23.98 -20.37
N GLU A 443 34.97 23.57 -19.33
CA GLU A 443 33.59 23.00 -19.56
C GLU A 443 32.43 23.70 -18.84
N SER A 444 32.64 24.81 -18.16
CA SER A 444 31.59 25.41 -17.30
C SER A 444 30.68 26.46 -17.98
N GLU A 445 31.01 26.99 -19.15
CA GLU A 445 30.17 28.03 -19.78
C GLU A 445 29.04 27.49 -20.65
N LYS A 446 29.15 26.35 -21.25
CA LYS A 446 28.09 25.77 -22.13
C LYS A 446 26.84 25.26 -21.42
N LYS A 447 26.83 25.13 -20.09
CA LYS A 447 25.67 24.68 -19.31
C LYS A 447 24.76 25.81 -18.85
N LYS A 448 25.21 27.06 -18.80
CA LYS A 448 24.38 28.22 -18.39
C LYS A 448 23.49 28.74 -19.51
N GLU A 449 23.93 28.71 -20.76
CA GLU A 449 23.11 29.15 -21.90
C GLU A 449 21.96 28.22 -22.23
N LYS A 450 22.13 26.90 -22.12
CA LYS A 450 21.04 25.93 -22.34
C LYS A 450 19.90 25.99 -21.31
N LYS A 451 20.12 26.54 -20.10
CA LYS A 451 19.07 26.73 -19.09
C LYS A 451 18.24 27.99 -19.33
N LYS A 452 18.82 29.07 -19.89
CA LYS A 452 18.06 30.31 -20.22
C LYS A 452 17.11 30.08 -21.39
N ALA A 453 17.54 29.45 -22.47
CA ALA A 453 16.71 29.13 -23.63
C ALA A 453 15.47 28.26 -23.32
N LYS A 454 15.56 27.29 -22.37
CA LYS A 454 14.44 26.45 -21.98
C LYS A 454 13.37 27.18 -21.13
N THR A 455 13.74 28.28 -20.49
CA THR A 455 12.79 29.04 -19.63
C THR A 455 11.95 30.03 -20.48
N GLU A 456 12.52 30.58 -21.55
CA GLU A 456 11.81 31.45 -22.48
C GLU A 456 10.82 30.68 -23.36
N GLU A 457 11.18 29.50 -23.84
CA GLU A 457 10.27 28.63 -24.63
C GLU A 457 9.04 28.16 -23.83
N LYS A 458 9.17 28.01 -22.51
CA LYS A 458 8.03 27.69 -21.62
C LYS A 458 7.10 28.87 -21.38
N LYS A 459 7.59 30.09 -21.38
CA LYS A 459 6.76 31.30 -21.24
C LYS A 459 5.92 31.58 -22.51
N GLU A 460 6.53 31.44 -23.69
CA GLU A 460 5.79 31.60 -24.95
C GLU A 460 4.68 30.55 -25.17
N LYS A 461 4.91 29.28 -24.78
CA LYS A 461 3.88 28.24 -24.89
C LYS A 461 2.70 28.49 -23.95
N LYS A 462 2.92 29.11 -22.79
CA LYS A 462 1.85 29.45 -21.84
C LYS A 462 0.97 30.60 -22.34
N GLU A 463 1.58 31.66 -22.92
CA GLU A 463 0.82 32.76 -23.48
C GLU A 463 -0.01 32.40 -24.73
N LYS A 464 0.48 31.48 -25.56
CA LYS A 464 -0.27 30.97 -26.72
C LYS A 464 -1.48 30.11 -26.30
N LYS A 465 -1.39 29.43 -25.17
CA LYS A 465 -2.50 28.61 -24.62
C LYS A 465 -3.61 29.50 -24.05
N ASP A 466 -3.24 30.54 -23.29
CA ASP A 466 -4.22 31.48 -22.68
C ASP A 466 -4.97 32.32 -23.74
N LYS A 467 -4.34 32.59 -24.87
CA LYS A 467 -5.00 33.28 -26.01
C LYS A 467 -5.99 32.36 -26.75
N LYS A 468 -5.71 31.05 -26.83
CA LYS A 468 -6.60 30.09 -27.48
C LYS A 468 -7.86 29.83 -26.63
N ASP A 469 -7.69 29.68 -25.30
CA ASP A 469 -8.81 29.50 -24.37
C ASP A 469 -9.77 30.71 -24.30
N LYS A 470 -9.22 31.95 -24.48
CA LYS A 470 -10.04 33.16 -24.57
C LYS A 470 -10.85 33.23 -25.87
N LYS A 471 -10.30 32.73 -26.98
CA LYS A 471 -10.99 32.73 -28.28
C LYS A 471 -12.14 31.72 -28.30
N GLU A 472 -11.92 30.53 -27.74
CA GLU A 472 -12.99 29.48 -27.63
C GLU A 472 -14.14 29.92 -26.70
N LYS A 473 -13.85 30.69 -25.62
CA LYS A 473 -14.90 31.23 -24.77
C LYS A 473 -15.73 32.33 -25.44
N LYS A 474 -15.14 33.09 -26.37
CA LYS A 474 -15.86 34.12 -27.11
C LYS A 474 -16.78 33.53 -28.18
N GLU A 475 -16.32 32.51 -28.91
CA GLU A 475 -17.13 31.79 -29.90
C GLU A 475 -18.31 30.98 -29.27
N LYS A 476 -18.15 30.48 -28.03
CA LYS A 476 -19.26 29.84 -27.31
C LYS A 476 -20.32 30.82 -26.80
N LYS A 477 -19.95 32.07 -26.52
CA LYS A 477 -20.92 33.11 -26.16
C LYS A 477 -21.71 33.59 -27.36
N GLU A 478 -21.08 33.77 -28.53
CA GLU A 478 -21.78 34.16 -29.76
C GLU A 478 -22.72 33.10 -30.32
N LYS A 479 -22.40 31.79 -30.10
CA LYS A 479 -23.31 30.68 -30.46
C LYS A 479 -24.50 30.53 -29.52
N LYS A 480 -24.42 31.07 -28.28
CA LYS A 480 -25.53 31.02 -27.33
C LYS A 480 -26.53 32.17 -27.56
N SER A 481 -26.05 33.35 -27.94
CA SER A 481 -26.92 34.46 -28.29
C SER A 481 -27.71 34.27 -29.62
N LYS A 482 -27.18 33.52 -30.57
CA LYS A 482 -27.87 33.19 -31.81
C LYS A 482 -28.90 32.05 -31.72
N LYS A 483 -28.99 31.37 -30.56
CA LYS A 483 -29.97 30.30 -30.33
C LYS A 483 -31.19 30.75 -29.52
N GLU A 484 -31.08 31.93 -28.88
CA GLU A 484 -32.19 32.54 -28.14
C GLU A 484 -33.08 33.45 -29.04
N ASP A 485 -32.63 33.80 -30.28
CA ASP A 485 -33.41 34.60 -31.23
C ASP A 485 -34.16 33.77 -32.30
N SER A 486 -34.17 32.39 -32.18
CA SER A 486 -34.85 31.53 -33.13
C SER A 486 -36.05 30.74 -32.57
N ASP A 487 -36.45 31.00 -31.33
CA ASP A 487 -37.62 30.36 -30.71
C ASP A 487 -38.76 31.38 -30.36
N SER A 488 -38.85 32.46 -31.09
CA SER A 488 -40.01 33.37 -31.10
C SER A 488 -40.40 33.74 -32.51
N ASP A 489 -41.11 32.79 -33.17
CA ASP A 489 -42.17 33.03 -34.20
C ASP A 489 -42.96 31.74 -34.34
#